data_e25c7630526eb6f0ce85fa34282f60d3
#
_entry.id   e25c7630526eb6f0ce85fa34282f60d3
#
_cell.length_a   1.000
_cell.length_b   1.000
_cell.length_c   1.000
_cell.angle_alpha   90.00
_cell.angle_beta   90.00
_cell.angle_gamma   90.00
#
_symmetry.space_group_name_H-M   'P 1'
#
loop_
_entity.id
_entity.type
_entity.pdbx_description
1 polymer ?
#
loop_
_entity_poly.entity_id
_entity_poly.type
_entity_poly.pdbx_seq_one_letter_code
_entity_poly.pdbx_strand_id
1 'polypeptide(L)'
;MQIYQEMSSPEHYIRANELLTMEWDDFDDYYRKYGSENNPEAYALRCSMWYRLNGVGLLVKADLLDVDRVYDLIGGTILSQWAKWRDIIIWIREEWSIPGYLEGFEFIADEMVKESESRGYAADVPESLHRYVPKEKGGT
;
A
#
# COMPACT_ATOMS: atom_id res chain seq x y z
N MET A 1 7.91 -19.30 3.33
CA MET A 1 7.69 -18.14 4.20
C MET A 1 6.20 -17.95 4.41
N GLN A 2 5.77 -17.84 5.65
CA GLN A 2 4.35 -17.77 6.00
C GLN A 2 3.63 -16.57 5.37
N ILE A 3 4.26 -15.40 5.41
CA ILE A 3 3.69 -14.18 4.83
C ILE A 3 3.44 -14.36 3.33
N TYR A 4 4.39 -14.95 2.62
CA TYR A 4 4.23 -15.22 1.19
C TYR A 4 3.09 -16.19 0.92
N GLN A 5 2.99 -17.27 1.70
CA GLN A 5 1.91 -18.22 1.56
C GLN A 5 0.54 -17.60 1.75
N GLU A 6 0.40 -16.72 2.76
CA GLU A 6 -0.84 -15.99 3.00
C GLU A 6 -1.16 -15.06 1.84
N MET A 7 -0.16 -14.30 1.36
CA MET A 7 -0.35 -13.30 0.31
C MET A 7 -0.49 -13.89 -1.09
N SER A 8 -0.15 -15.15 -1.28
CA SER A 8 -0.33 -15.87 -2.55
C SER A 8 -1.62 -16.67 -2.60
N SER A 9 -2.42 -16.69 -1.55
CA SER A 9 -3.68 -17.42 -1.53
C SER A 9 -4.74 -16.74 -2.41
N PRO A 10 -5.68 -17.52 -2.99
CA PRO A 10 -6.78 -16.92 -3.75
C PRO A 10 -7.60 -15.91 -2.95
N GLU A 11 -7.83 -16.19 -1.67
CA GLU A 11 -8.57 -15.29 -0.77
C GLU A 11 -7.87 -13.94 -0.64
N HIS A 12 -6.55 -13.95 -0.53
CA HIS A 12 -5.77 -12.71 -0.46
C HIS A 12 -5.94 -11.88 -1.74
N TYR A 13 -5.85 -12.52 -2.91
CA TYR A 13 -6.00 -11.81 -4.18
C TYR A 13 -7.39 -11.22 -4.36
N ILE A 14 -8.42 -11.94 -3.92
CA ILE A 14 -9.79 -11.42 -3.94
C ILE A 14 -9.89 -10.16 -3.09
N ARG A 15 -9.37 -10.21 -1.86
CA ARG A 15 -9.41 -9.08 -0.92
C ARG A 15 -8.57 -7.90 -1.40
N ALA A 16 -7.38 -8.17 -1.92
CA ALA A 16 -6.52 -7.13 -2.48
C ALA A 16 -7.24 -6.40 -3.63
N ASN A 17 -7.90 -7.16 -4.51
CA ASN A 17 -8.64 -6.57 -5.62
C ASN A 17 -9.86 -5.76 -5.13
N GLU A 18 -10.58 -6.23 -4.13
CA GLU A 18 -11.68 -5.46 -3.54
C GLU A 18 -11.21 -4.08 -3.07
N LEU A 19 -10.06 -4.05 -2.40
CA LEU A 19 -9.48 -2.78 -1.95
C LEU A 19 -9.12 -1.86 -3.11
N LEU A 20 -8.58 -2.40 -4.20
CA LEU A 20 -8.20 -1.61 -5.36
C LEU A 20 -9.40 -1.08 -6.14
N THR A 21 -10.57 -1.73 -6.02
CA THR A 21 -11.79 -1.31 -6.72
C THR A 21 -12.63 -0.30 -5.95
N MET A 22 -12.27 0.00 -4.71
CA MET A 22 -12.94 1.04 -3.94
C MET A 22 -12.69 2.41 -4.59
N GLU A 23 -13.73 3.24 -4.65
CA GLU A 23 -13.65 4.56 -5.29
C GLU A 23 -14.22 5.63 -4.37
N TRP A 24 -13.60 6.81 -4.41
CA TRP A 24 -14.04 7.97 -3.66
C TRP A 24 -13.60 9.25 -4.39
N ASP A 25 -14.33 10.33 -4.16
CA ASP A 25 -14.01 11.63 -4.74
C ASP A 25 -13.04 12.43 -3.85
N ASP A 26 -13.25 12.35 -2.53
CA ASP A 26 -12.42 13.03 -1.53
C ASP A 26 -12.43 12.23 -0.23
N PHE A 27 -11.75 12.75 0.81
CA PHE A 27 -11.67 12.06 2.09
C PHE A 27 -13.03 11.89 2.76
N ASP A 28 -13.89 12.90 2.69
CA ASP A 28 -15.22 12.82 3.30
C ASP A 28 -16.07 11.75 2.63
N ASP A 29 -16.01 11.66 1.31
CA ASP A 29 -16.69 10.61 0.55
C ASP A 29 -16.14 9.23 0.92
N TYR A 30 -14.81 9.12 1.01
CA TYR A 30 -14.15 7.89 1.46
C TYR A 30 -14.63 7.47 2.86
N TYR A 31 -14.60 8.40 3.81
CA TYR A 31 -14.99 8.10 5.19
C TYR A 31 -16.45 7.68 5.28
N ARG A 32 -17.32 8.34 4.52
CA ARG A 32 -18.75 8.00 4.47
C ARG A 32 -18.99 6.59 3.94
N LYS A 33 -18.25 6.18 2.92
CA LYS A 33 -18.41 4.86 2.27
C LYS A 33 -17.68 3.74 3.00
N TYR A 34 -16.48 4.01 3.50
CA TYR A 34 -15.54 2.98 3.96
C TYR A 34 -14.97 3.22 5.35
N GLY A 35 -15.40 4.26 6.04
CA GLY A 35 -14.93 4.56 7.38
C GLY A 35 -15.38 3.52 8.40
N SER A 36 -14.65 3.44 9.52
CA SER A 36 -14.87 2.43 10.57
C SER A 36 -16.30 2.39 11.12
N GLU A 37 -16.94 3.55 11.21
CA GLU A 37 -18.30 3.66 11.74
C GLU A 37 -19.37 3.29 10.71
N ASN A 38 -19.07 3.48 9.43
CA ASN A 38 -20.03 3.35 8.35
C ASN A 38 -19.93 2.00 7.61
N ASN A 39 -18.74 1.43 7.56
CA ASN A 39 -18.50 0.14 6.89
C ASN A 39 -17.38 -0.62 7.61
N PRO A 40 -17.71 -1.29 8.74
CA PRO A 40 -16.70 -2.00 9.53
C PRO A 40 -15.96 -3.09 8.76
N GLU A 41 -16.63 -3.76 7.82
CA GLU A 41 -16.00 -4.82 7.01
C GLU A 41 -14.92 -4.26 6.08
N ALA A 42 -15.22 -3.18 5.37
CA ALA A 42 -14.25 -2.50 4.51
C ALA A 42 -13.08 -1.96 5.32
N TYR A 43 -13.37 -1.38 6.49
CA TYR A 43 -12.36 -0.88 7.40
C TYR A 43 -11.41 -2.01 7.86
N ALA A 44 -11.96 -3.15 8.28
CA ALA A 44 -11.16 -4.28 8.73
C ALA A 44 -10.30 -4.85 7.60
N LEU A 45 -10.86 -4.94 6.40
CA LEU A 45 -10.14 -5.42 5.22
C LEU A 45 -8.95 -4.52 4.90
N ARG A 46 -9.17 -3.22 4.90
CA ARG A 46 -8.13 -2.21 4.67
C ARG A 46 -7.02 -2.27 5.73
N CYS A 47 -7.41 -2.28 6.99
CA CYS A 47 -6.44 -2.33 8.09
C CYS A 47 -5.59 -3.59 8.03
N SER A 48 -6.20 -4.73 7.74
CA SER A 48 -5.48 -6.00 7.60
C SER A 48 -4.40 -5.91 6.53
N MET A 49 -4.72 -5.37 5.37
CA MET A 49 -3.75 -5.19 4.28
C MET A 49 -2.66 -4.20 4.66
N TRP A 50 -3.04 -3.03 5.15
CA TRP A 50 -2.09 -1.97 5.50
C TRP A 50 -1.08 -2.41 6.55
N TYR A 51 -1.54 -3.03 7.62
CA TYR A 51 -0.64 -3.44 8.71
C TYR A 51 0.25 -4.60 8.30
N ARG A 52 -0.24 -5.48 7.43
CA ARG A 52 0.60 -6.55 6.88
C ARG A 52 1.75 -5.99 6.05
N LEU A 53 1.47 -5.05 5.15
CA LEU A 53 2.49 -4.43 4.32
C LEU A 53 3.42 -3.54 5.15
N ASN A 54 2.88 -2.86 6.16
CA ASN A 54 3.68 -2.11 7.11
C ASN A 54 4.68 -3.02 7.84
N GLY A 55 4.23 -4.19 8.27
CA GLY A 55 5.08 -5.18 8.92
C GLY A 55 6.21 -5.66 8.02
N VAL A 56 5.93 -5.92 6.76
CA VAL A 56 6.97 -6.28 5.78
C VAL A 56 8.03 -5.18 5.70
N GLY A 57 7.61 -3.93 5.62
CA GLY A 57 8.53 -2.79 5.58
C GLY A 57 9.41 -2.69 6.82
N LEU A 58 8.84 -2.91 7.99
CA LEU A 58 9.60 -2.89 9.25
C LEU A 58 10.63 -4.02 9.30
N LEU A 59 10.29 -5.21 8.79
CA LEU A 59 11.22 -6.33 8.74
C LEU A 59 12.38 -6.07 7.76
N VAL A 60 12.12 -5.44 6.63
CA VAL A 60 13.19 -5.04 5.71
C VAL A 60 14.09 -3.99 6.36
N LYS A 61 13.50 -3.02 7.04
CA LYS A 61 14.25 -1.97 7.76
C LYS A 61 15.17 -2.54 8.83
N ALA A 62 14.76 -3.64 9.46
CA ALA A 62 15.53 -4.33 10.49
C ALA A 62 16.52 -5.37 9.91
N ASP A 63 16.69 -5.42 8.60
CA ASP A 63 17.56 -6.39 7.90
C ASP A 63 17.14 -7.86 8.10
N LEU A 64 15.86 -8.09 8.38
CA LEU A 64 15.32 -9.44 8.54
C LEU A 64 14.72 -10.00 7.25
N LEU A 65 14.49 -9.16 6.25
CA LEU A 65 14.06 -9.54 4.91
C LEU A 65 14.85 -8.74 3.87
N ASP A 66 15.15 -9.38 2.75
CA ASP A 66 15.86 -8.74 1.63
C ASP A 66 14.87 -8.05 0.68
N VAL A 67 15.20 -6.83 0.25
CA VAL A 67 14.38 -6.02 -0.64
C VAL A 67 14.09 -6.74 -1.96
N ASP A 68 15.11 -7.33 -2.57
CA ASP A 68 14.98 -8.02 -3.86
C ASP A 68 14.04 -9.22 -3.78
N ARG A 69 14.08 -9.96 -2.69
CA ARG A 69 13.16 -11.09 -2.48
C ARG A 69 11.74 -10.62 -2.25
N VAL A 70 11.55 -9.57 -1.47
CA VAL A 70 10.23 -8.97 -1.27
C VAL A 70 9.65 -8.51 -2.60
N TYR A 71 10.47 -7.87 -3.43
CA TYR A 71 10.04 -7.44 -4.75
C TYR A 71 9.58 -8.63 -5.61
N ASP A 72 10.37 -9.70 -5.65
CA ASP A 72 10.04 -10.89 -6.44
C ASP A 72 8.73 -11.55 -5.99
N LEU A 73 8.45 -11.55 -4.69
CA LEU A 73 7.31 -12.26 -4.13
C LEU A 73 6.03 -11.42 -4.12
N ILE A 74 6.11 -10.15 -3.74
CA ILE A 74 4.93 -9.32 -3.48
C ILE A 74 5.08 -7.86 -3.93
N GLY A 75 6.09 -7.56 -4.75
CA GLY A 75 6.35 -6.18 -5.18
C GLY A 75 5.16 -5.49 -5.85
N GLY A 76 4.46 -6.20 -6.71
CA GLY A 76 3.28 -5.67 -7.40
C GLY A 76 2.14 -5.32 -6.44
N THR A 77 1.90 -6.16 -5.45
CA THR A 77 0.88 -5.89 -4.43
C THR A 77 1.24 -4.63 -3.63
N ILE A 78 2.50 -4.51 -3.21
CA ILE A 78 2.95 -3.34 -2.44
C ILE A 78 2.77 -2.06 -3.26
N LEU A 79 3.23 -2.06 -4.50
CA LEU A 79 3.14 -0.89 -5.38
C LEU A 79 1.70 -0.49 -5.66
N SER A 80 0.84 -1.45 -5.99
CA SER A 80 -0.57 -1.18 -6.29
C SER A 80 -1.32 -0.65 -5.08
N GLN A 81 -1.13 -1.27 -3.91
CA GLN A 81 -1.82 -0.86 -2.70
C GLN A 81 -1.34 0.51 -2.23
N TRP A 82 -0.03 0.78 -2.27
CA TRP A 82 0.48 2.09 -1.90
C TRP A 82 -0.03 3.19 -2.83
N ALA A 83 0.00 2.95 -4.14
CA ALA A 83 -0.54 3.89 -5.12
C ALA A 83 -2.00 4.22 -4.84
N LYS A 84 -2.79 3.21 -4.48
CA LYS A 84 -4.22 3.39 -4.16
C LYS A 84 -4.44 4.18 -2.89
N TRP A 85 -3.70 3.87 -1.82
CA TRP A 85 -4.03 4.32 -0.47
C TRP A 85 -3.19 5.47 0.05
N ARG A 86 -2.13 5.86 -0.66
CA ARG A 86 -1.21 6.88 -0.22
C ARG A 86 -1.90 8.15 0.27
N ASP A 87 -2.82 8.68 -0.52
CA ASP A 87 -3.47 9.95 -0.20
C ASP A 87 -4.33 9.84 1.06
N ILE A 88 -5.01 8.72 1.23
CA ILE A 88 -5.81 8.47 2.43
C ILE A 88 -4.92 8.34 3.67
N ILE A 89 -3.78 7.66 3.54
CA ILE A 89 -2.83 7.52 4.65
C ILE A 89 -2.27 8.88 5.06
N ILE A 90 -1.91 9.72 4.10
CA ILE A 90 -1.43 11.08 4.37
C ILE A 90 -2.51 11.91 5.07
N TRP A 91 -3.77 11.82 4.63
CA TRP A 91 -4.89 12.48 5.28
C TRP A 91 -5.06 12.06 6.74
N ILE A 92 -4.96 10.77 7.02
CA ILE A 92 -5.06 10.24 8.38
C ILE A 92 -3.94 10.77 9.26
N ARG A 93 -2.72 10.83 8.73
CA ARG A 93 -1.56 11.37 9.46
C ARG A 93 -1.78 12.82 9.88
N GLU A 94 -2.31 13.62 8.97
CA GLU A 94 -2.57 15.05 9.21
C GLU A 94 -3.75 15.24 10.16
N GLU A 95 -4.85 14.58 9.89
CA GLU A 95 -6.08 14.74 10.65
C GLU A 95 -5.93 14.35 12.12
N TRP A 96 -5.16 13.31 12.39
CA TRP A 96 -4.98 12.77 13.74
C TRP A 96 -3.60 13.05 14.33
N SER A 97 -2.81 13.89 13.66
CA SER A 97 -1.47 14.29 14.11
C SER A 97 -0.56 13.11 14.42
N ILE A 98 -0.55 12.12 13.52
CA ILE A 98 0.29 10.91 13.64
C ILE A 98 1.22 10.83 12.44
N PRO A 99 2.32 11.61 12.39
CA PRO A 99 3.16 11.68 11.18
C PRO A 99 3.86 10.37 10.81
N GLY A 100 4.07 9.49 11.78
CA GLY A 100 4.72 8.18 11.53
C GLY A 100 3.76 7.04 11.23
N TYR A 101 2.47 7.32 11.10
CA TYR A 101 1.48 6.27 10.85
C TYR A 101 1.80 5.53 9.56
N LEU A 102 1.95 4.21 9.64
CA LEU A 102 2.27 3.33 8.50
C LEU A 102 3.59 3.68 7.78
N GLU A 103 4.59 4.14 8.53
CA GLU A 103 5.90 4.47 7.95
C GLU A 103 6.59 3.27 7.31
N GLY A 104 6.36 2.06 7.82
CA GLY A 104 6.89 0.83 7.22
C GLY A 104 6.29 0.52 5.86
N PHE A 105 5.01 0.81 5.68
CA PHE A 105 4.35 0.65 4.39
C PHE A 105 4.92 1.63 3.36
N GLU A 106 5.06 2.89 3.75
CA GLU A 106 5.69 3.89 2.88
C GLU A 106 7.12 3.51 2.53
N PHE A 107 7.89 3.09 3.54
CA PHE A 107 9.29 2.67 3.35
C PHE A 107 9.39 1.54 2.33
N ILE A 108 8.60 0.47 2.47
CA ILE A 108 8.70 -0.65 1.55
C ILE A 108 8.20 -0.29 0.15
N ALA A 109 7.22 0.59 0.04
CA ALA A 109 6.76 1.07 -1.26
C ALA A 109 7.89 1.84 -1.98
N ASP A 110 8.59 2.72 -1.28
CA ASP A 110 9.73 3.45 -1.84
C ASP A 110 10.85 2.50 -2.26
N GLU A 111 11.14 1.47 -1.46
CA GLU A 111 12.14 0.46 -1.80
C GLU A 111 11.72 -0.35 -3.03
N MET A 112 10.43 -0.64 -3.19
CA MET A 112 9.93 -1.34 -4.38
C MET A 112 10.09 -0.50 -5.65
N VAL A 113 9.87 0.82 -5.55
CA VAL A 113 10.12 1.73 -6.69
C VAL A 113 11.60 1.70 -7.08
N LYS A 114 12.49 1.82 -6.10
CA LYS A 114 13.94 1.79 -6.33
C LYS A 114 14.38 0.47 -6.96
N GLU A 115 13.87 -0.65 -6.46
CA GLU A 115 14.19 -1.98 -6.97
C GLU A 115 13.71 -2.14 -8.41
N SER A 116 12.49 -1.68 -8.72
CA SER A 116 11.95 -1.68 -10.07
C SER A 116 12.86 -0.90 -11.02
N GLU A 117 13.27 0.31 -10.63
CA GLU A 117 14.15 1.15 -11.43
C GLU A 117 15.53 0.51 -11.62
N SER A 118 16.08 -0.11 -10.58
CA SER A 118 17.39 -0.78 -10.66
C SER A 118 17.38 -1.95 -11.62
N ARG A 119 16.23 -2.55 -11.84
CA ARG A 119 16.04 -3.66 -12.80
C ARG A 119 15.72 -3.16 -14.21
N GLY A 120 15.64 -1.84 -14.41
CA GLY A 120 15.32 -1.25 -15.70
C GLY A 120 13.82 -1.20 -16.01
N TYR A 121 12.98 -1.36 -15.02
CA TYR A 121 11.52 -1.27 -15.18
C TYR A 121 11.02 0.05 -14.63
N ALA A 122 9.96 0.60 -15.25
CA ALA A 122 9.15 1.61 -14.59
C ALA A 122 8.34 0.91 -13.50
N ALA A 123 7.98 1.63 -12.43
CA ALA A 123 7.06 1.09 -11.44
C ALA A 123 5.72 0.84 -12.13
N ASP A 124 5.38 -0.43 -12.36
CA ASP A 124 4.22 -0.80 -13.16
C ASP A 124 2.95 -0.76 -12.31
N VAL A 125 2.24 0.34 -12.41
CA VAL A 125 0.97 0.55 -11.69
C VAL A 125 -0.14 0.68 -12.73
N PRO A 126 -1.29 -0.03 -12.57
CA PRO A 126 -2.40 0.11 -13.49
C PRO A 126 -2.81 1.57 -13.70
N GLU A 127 -3.15 1.94 -14.92
CA GLU A 127 -3.49 3.31 -15.29
C GLU A 127 -4.61 3.89 -14.41
N SER A 128 -5.58 3.07 -14.02
CA SER A 128 -6.66 3.47 -13.12
C SER A 128 -6.20 3.96 -11.75
N LEU A 129 -4.96 3.65 -11.37
CA LEU A 129 -4.38 4.06 -10.10
C LEU A 129 -3.36 5.19 -10.23
N HIS A 130 -3.09 5.68 -11.44
CA HIS A 130 -2.03 6.67 -11.68
C HIS A 130 -2.21 7.95 -10.86
N ARG A 131 -3.43 8.38 -10.59
CA ARG A 131 -3.70 9.58 -9.79
C ARG A 131 -3.18 9.47 -8.35
N TYR A 132 -2.93 8.25 -7.86
CA TYR A 132 -2.45 7.98 -6.51
C TYR A 132 -0.94 7.76 -6.46
N VAL A 133 -0.28 7.68 -7.61
CA VAL A 133 1.18 7.50 -7.66
C VAL A 133 1.85 8.79 -7.20
N PRO A 134 2.81 8.73 -6.27
CA PRO A 134 3.53 9.92 -5.82
C PRO A 134 4.21 10.59 -7.00
N LYS A 135 4.10 11.92 -7.07
CA LYS A 135 4.86 12.69 -8.06
C LYS A 135 6.33 12.67 -7.68
N GLU A 136 7.19 12.63 -8.67
CA GLU A 136 8.63 12.72 -8.44
C GLU A 136 8.96 14.04 -7.72
N LYS A 137 9.89 13.97 -6.76
CA LYS A 137 10.39 15.18 -6.08
C LYS A 137 11.09 16.05 -7.09
N GLY A 138 10.66 17.32 -7.18
CA GLY A 138 11.21 18.26 -8.14
C GLY A 138 10.69 18.07 -9.55
N GLY A 139 9.77 17.16 -9.76
CA GLY A 139 9.02 17.02 -11.00
C GLY A 139 8.12 18.23 -11.15
N THR A 140 8.46 19.04 -12.04
CA THR A 140 7.67 20.22 -12.38
C THR A 140 6.58 19.83 -13.36
#